data_103f4dacb6c3a5ffe2b2f1742dce5154
#
_entry.id   103f4dacb6c3a5ffe2b2f1742dce5154
#
_cell.length_a   1.000
_cell.length_b   1.000
_cell.length_c   1.000
_cell.angle_alpha   90.00
_cell.angle_beta   90.00
_cell.angle_gamma   90.00
#
_symmetry.space_group_name_H-M   'P 1'
#
loop_
_entity.id
_entity.type
_entity.pdbx_description
1 polymer ?
#
loop_
_entity_poly.entity_id
_entity_poly.type
_entity_poly.pdbx_seq_one_letter_code
_entity_poly.pdbx_strand_id
1 'polypeptide(L)'
;CSSDLTHAEAEAKVHGKPLEEVHFHEVGATDSIVDIVGAAICYHALGVDAVWASPLELGSGFVRCAHGMMPVPAPATAEILHGLPTSRGGVEHEATTPTGAAIVATLASAITAAPVMTTLKTGYGIGHRQSQRPDAERPNMLRVELAEVDASLAGACHSAPIQAAVEP
;
A
#
# COMPACT_ATOMS: atom_id res chain seq x y z
N CYS A 1 0.42 -5.52 15.09
CA CYS A 1 0.83 -4.30 14.38
C CYS A 1 -0.42 -3.63 13.80
N SER A 2 -0.41 -2.30 13.65
CA SER A 2 -1.57 -1.55 13.11
C SER A 2 -1.98 -2.03 11.71
N SER A 3 -1.00 -2.36 10.88
CA SER A 3 -1.24 -2.88 9.51
C SER A 3 -1.96 -4.23 9.49
N ASP A 4 -1.69 -5.10 10.45
CA ASP A 4 -2.37 -6.40 10.55
C ASP A 4 -3.85 -6.20 10.89
N LEU A 5 -4.13 -5.23 11.79
CA LEU A 5 -5.49 -4.90 12.19
C LEU A 5 -6.29 -4.30 11.02
N THR A 6 -5.72 -3.32 10.31
CA THR A 6 -6.34 -2.70 9.13
C THR A 6 -6.69 -3.76 8.07
N HIS A 7 -5.82 -4.73 7.87
CA HIS A 7 -6.06 -5.81 6.94
C HIS A 7 -7.16 -6.75 7.42
N ALA A 8 -7.12 -7.16 8.70
CA ALA A 8 -8.12 -8.02 9.29
C ALA A 8 -9.52 -7.38 9.29
N GLU A 9 -9.61 -6.09 9.55
CA GLU A 9 -10.85 -5.32 9.48
C GLU A 9 -11.44 -5.28 8.07
N ALA A 10 -10.59 -5.07 7.04
CA ALA A 10 -11.02 -5.09 5.66
C ALA A 10 -11.55 -6.47 5.24
N GLU A 11 -10.86 -7.54 5.61
CA GLU A 11 -11.30 -8.91 5.35
C GLU A 11 -12.61 -9.23 6.10
N ALA A 12 -12.73 -8.83 7.37
CA ALA A 12 -13.95 -8.99 8.16
C ALA A 12 -15.15 -8.34 7.47
N LYS A 13 -14.98 -7.13 6.98
CA LYS A 13 -16.03 -6.38 6.28
C LYS A 13 -16.39 -7.02 4.94
N VAL A 14 -15.41 -7.42 4.15
CA VAL A 14 -15.63 -8.08 2.86
C VAL A 14 -16.40 -9.40 3.04
N HIS A 15 -16.07 -10.16 4.09
CA HIS A 15 -16.72 -11.44 4.39
C HIS A 15 -17.99 -11.32 5.23
N GLY A 16 -18.30 -10.15 5.75
CA GLY A 16 -19.45 -9.93 6.65
C GLY A 16 -19.37 -10.76 7.93
N LYS A 17 -18.14 -10.95 8.46
CA LYS A 17 -17.86 -11.75 9.66
C LYS A 17 -17.26 -10.89 10.77
N PRO A 18 -17.43 -11.29 12.04
CA PRO A 18 -16.69 -10.70 13.15
C PRO A 18 -15.18 -10.87 12.95
N LEU A 19 -14.39 -9.93 13.47
CA LEU A 19 -12.93 -9.91 13.33
C LEU A 19 -12.28 -11.21 13.85
N GLU A 20 -12.82 -11.78 14.91
CA GLU A 20 -12.34 -13.01 15.55
C GLU A 20 -12.58 -14.28 14.71
N GLU A 21 -13.48 -14.21 13.73
CA GLU A 21 -13.83 -15.31 12.83
C GLU A 21 -13.21 -15.19 11.45
N VAL A 22 -12.37 -14.16 11.24
CA VAL A 22 -11.68 -13.99 9.97
C VAL A 22 -10.58 -15.01 9.85
N HIS A 23 -10.73 -15.89 8.88
CA HIS A 23 -9.65 -16.77 8.45
C HIS A 23 -8.92 -16.10 7.29
N PHE A 24 -7.68 -15.77 7.50
CA PHE A 24 -6.81 -15.21 6.47
C PHE A 24 -6.52 -16.28 5.40
N HIS A 25 -7.39 -16.36 4.40
CA HIS A 25 -7.22 -17.33 3.31
C HIS A 25 -6.14 -16.90 2.31
N GLU A 26 -5.88 -15.60 2.21
CA GLU A 26 -4.91 -15.02 1.27
C GLU A 26 -3.74 -14.32 1.97
N VAL A 27 -3.89 -13.94 3.22
CA VAL A 27 -2.96 -13.06 3.94
C VAL A 27 -2.33 -13.71 5.17
N GLY A 28 -2.84 -14.83 5.60
CA GLY A 28 -2.22 -15.64 6.66
C GLY A 28 -0.99 -16.43 6.20
N ALA A 29 -0.57 -16.23 4.97
CA ALA A 29 0.63 -16.84 4.45
C ALA A 29 1.87 -16.21 5.08
N THR A 30 2.90 -17.00 5.27
CA THR A 30 4.17 -16.58 5.90
C THR A 30 4.79 -15.37 5.22
N ASP A 31 4.58 -15.20 3.90
CA ASP A 31 5.04 -14.07 3.11
C ASP A 31 4.45 -12.74 3.58
N SER A 32 3.14 -12.68 3.81
CA SER A 32 2.48 -11.45 4.30
C SER A 32 2.97 -11.04 5.68
N ILE A 33 3.21 -12.02 6.58
CA ILE A 33 3.79 -11.74 7.90
C ILE A 33 5.21 -11.18 7.75
N VAL A 34 6.02 -11.77 6.87
CA VAL A 34 7.39 -11.30 6.61
C VAL A 34 7.38 -9.89 6.02
N ASP A 35 6.48 -9.60 5.09
CA ASP A 35 6.36 -8.30 4.46
C ASP A 35 5.96 -7.21 5.47
N ILE A 36 4.94 -7.45 6.29
CA ILE A 36 4.44 -6.49 7.27
C ILE A 36 5.47 -6.25 8.39
N VAL A 37 6.01 -7.33 8.96
CA VAL A 37 7.01 -7.24 10.03
C VAL A 37 8.31 -6.65 9.49
N GLY A 38 8.74 -7.06 8.29
CA GLY A 38 9.92 -6.54 7.61
C GLY A 38 9.80 -5.04 7.33
N ALA A 39 8.65 -4.58 6.82
CA ALA A 39 8.38 -3.16 6.60
C ALA A 39 8.42 -2.37 7.91
N ALA A 40 7.83 -2.88 8.99
CA ALA A 40 7.85 -2.25 10.30
C ALA A 40 9.28 -2.13 10.88
N ILE A 41 10.09 -3.20 10.75
CA ILE A 41 11.49 -3.18 11.18
C ILE A 41 12.29 -2.15 10.37
N CYS A 42 12.13 -2.13 9.04
CA CYS A 42 12.81 -1.18 8.17
C CYS A 42 12.41 0.27 8.51
N TYR A 43 11.12 0.53 8.68
CA TYR A 43 10.61 1.84 9.06
C TYR A 43 11.24 2.32 10.39
N HIS A 44 11.26 1.46 11.40
CA HIS A 44 11.88 1.75 12.70
C HIS A 44 13.39 2.00 12.59
N ALA A 45 14.08 1.17 11.80
CA ALA A 45 15.53 1.28 11.63
C ALA A 45 15.94 2.54 10.86
N LEU A 46 15.12 3.03 9.96
CA LEU A 46 15.37 4.26 9.21
C LEU A 46 15.20 5.52 10.08
N GLY A 47 14.38 5.46 11.13
CA GLY A 47 14.15 6.57 12.06
C GLY A 47 13.62 7.83 11.39
N VAL A 48 12.75 7.67 10.38
CA VAL A 48 12.16 8.79 9.62
C VAL A 48 11.01 9.42 10.39
N ASP A 49 10.84 10.73 10.25
CA ASP A 49 9.80 11.50 10.93
C ASP A 49 8.45 11.39 10.21
N ALA A 50 8.46 11.19 8.90
CA ALA A 50 7.26 11.10 8.09
C ALA A 50 7.48 10.25 6.82
N VAL A 51 6.39 9.72 6.29
CA VAL A 51 6.38 8.96 5.03
C VAL A 51 5.38 9.61 4.07
N TRP A 52 5.84 9.97 2.87
CA TRP A 52 4.99 10.38 1.76
C TRP A 52 4.90 9.27 0.74
N ALA A 53 3.71 8.99 0.26
CA ALA A 53 3.49 8.08 -0.85
C ALA A 53 2.83 8.82 -2.02
N SER A 54 3.19 8.48 -3.24
CA SER A 54 2.40 8.86 -4.41
C SER A 54 1.05 8.14 -4.38
N PRO A 55 0.00 8.63 -5.10
CA PRO A 55 -1.21 7.87 -5.30
C PRO A 55 -0.90 6.44 -5.74
N LEU A 56 -1.53 5.45 -5.07
CA LEU A 56 -1.22 4.06 -5.32
C LEU A 56 -1.81 3.61 -6.66
N GLU A 57 -0.96 3.07 -7.53
CA GLU A 57 -1.42 2.44 -8.78
C GLU A 57 -2.06 1.10 -8.45
N LEU A 58 -3.34 0.96 -8.72
CA LEU A 58 -4.09 -0.27 -8.45
C LEU A 58 -3.91 -1.31 -9.56
N GLY A 59 -3.64 -0.83 -10.79
CA GLY A 59 -3.62 -1.67 -11.97
C GLY A 59 -5.01 -1.88 -12.57
N SER A 60 -5.15 -2.95 -13.36
CA SER A 60 -6.40 -3.31 -14.04
C SER A 60 -6.45 -4.80 -14.36
N GLY A 61 -7.60 -5.26 -14.88
CA GLY A 61 -7.81 -6.66 -15.24
C GLY A 61 -8.33 -7.52 -14.09
N PHE A 62 -7.84 -8.74 -13.98
CA PHE A 62 -8.30 -9.73 -13.02
C PHE A 62 -7.12 -10.39 -12.32
N VAL A 63 -7.31 -10.73 -11.06
CA VAL A 63 -6.39 -11.51 -10.24
C VAL A 63 -7.04 -12.81 -9.82
N ARG A 64 -6.28 -13.90 -9.83
CA ARG A 64 -6.73 -15.20 -9.32
C ARG A 64 -6.40 -15.29 -7.84
N CYS A 65 -7.43 -15.47 -7.04
CA CYS A 65 -7.32 -15.61 -5.59
C CYS A 65 -8.07 -16.87 -5.10
N ALA A 66 -8.08 -17.11 -3.78
CA ALA A 66 -8.78 -18.25 -3.18
C ALA A 66 -10.29 -18.29 -3.54
N HIS A 67 -10.89 -17.13 -3.78
CA HIS A 67 -12.30 -16.97 -4.16
C HIS A 67 -12.54 -16.99 -5.68
N GLY A 68 -11.54 -17.36 -6.48
CA GLY A 68 -11.63 -17.41 -7.93
C GLY A 68 -11.02 -16.20 -8.63
N MET A 69 -11.60 -15.82 -9.78
CA MET A 69 -11.15 -14.65 -10.54
C MET A 69 -11.84 -13.39 -10.03
N MET A 70 -11.08 -12.47 -9.47
CA MET A 70 -11.56 -11.19 -8.95
C MET A 70 -11.09 -10.03 -9.81
N PRO A 71 -11.90 -8.97 -9.98
CA PRO A 71 -11.44 -7.76 -10.65
C PRO A 71 -10.37 -7.06 -9.81
N VAL A 72 -9.46 -6.35 -10.48
CA VAL A 72 -8.46 -5.50 -9.84
C VAL A 72 -9.03 -4.09 -9.62
N PRO A 73 -8.90 -3.52 -8.41
CA PRO A 73 -8.29 -4.08 -7.21
C PRO A 73 -9.13 -5.19 -6.58
N ALA A 74 -8.46 -6.12 -5.86
CA ALA A 74 -9.16 -7.09 -5.03
C ALA A 74 -10.04 -6.40 -3.97
N PRO A 75 -11.15 -7.03 -3.52
CA PRO A 75 -12.08 -6.39 -2.58
C PRO A 75 -11.43 -5.85 -1.31
N ALA A 76 -10.51 -6.61 -0.70
CA ALA A 76 -9.78 -6.16 0.48
C ALA A 76 -8.90 -4.94 0.19
N THR A 77 -8.21 -4.90 -0.96
CA THR A 77 -7.44 -3.72 -1.38
C THR A 77 -8.33 -2.50 -1.53
N ALA A 78 -9.49 -2.66 -2.16
CA ALA A 78 -10.44 -1.56 -2.36
C ALA A 78 -10.96 -1.01 -1.03
N GLU A 79 -11.22 -1.89 -0.06
CA GLU A 79 -11.69 -1.51 1.26
C GLU A 79 -10.60 -0.78 2.07
N ILE A 80 -9.37 -1.33 2.11
CA ILE A 80 -8.23 -0.71 2.81
C ILE A 80 -7.95 0.70 2.29
N LEU A 81 -8.07 0.90 0.97
CA LEU A 81 -7.76 2.16 0.32
C LEU A 81 -8.97 3.09 0.16
N HIS A 82 -10.09 2.76 0.79
CA HIS A 82 -11.27 3.62 0.76
C HIS A 82 -10.93 5.02 1.31
N GLY A 83 -11.24 6.06 0.54
CA GLY A 83 -10.93 7.46 0.89
C GLY A 83 -9.48 7.89 0.67
N LEU A 84 -8.59 7.01 0.22
CA LEU A 84 -7.19 7.33 -0.07
C LEU A 84 -6.98 7.59 -1.57
N PRO A 85 -6.05 8.47 -1.94
CA PRO A 85 -5.71 8.75 -3.33
C PRO A 85 -5.15 7.52 -4.05
N THR A 86 -5.76 7.14 -5.16
CA THR A 86 -5.36 6.00 -5.99
C THR A 86 -5.37 6.38 -7.46
N SER A 87 -4.61 5.64 -8.29
CA SER A 87 -4.64 5.70 -9.75
C SER A 87 -4.94 4.33 -10.34
N ARG A 88 -5.40 4.29 -11.59
CA ARG A 88 -5.76 3.06 -12.30
C ARG A 88 -5.31 3.08 -13.74
N GLY A 89 -5.09 1.89 -14.29
CA GLY A 89 -4.84 1.70 -15.72
C GLY A 89 -3.39 1.93 -16.14
N GLY A 90 -2.48 2.15 -15.19
CA GLY A 90 -1.06 2.25 -15.49
C GLY A 90 -0.43 0.93 -15.91
N VAL A 91 -1.02 -0.20 -15.47
CA VAL A 91 -0.58 -1.57 -15.79
C VAL A 91 -1.78 -2.52 -15.88
N GLU A 92 -1.61 -3.63 -16.61
CA GLU A 92 -2.67 -4.63 -16.84
C GLU A 92 -2.57 -5.83 -15.88
N HIS A 93 -2.20 -5.59 -14.66
CA HIS A 93 -2.17 -6.57 -13.57
C HIS A 93 -2.42 -5.88 -12.24
N GLU A 94 -2.59 -6.64 -11.17
CA GLU A 94 -2.66 -6.11 -9.82
C GLU A 94 -1.31 -5.49 -9.45
N ALA A 95 -1.26 -4.15 -9.31
CA ALA A 95 -0.07 -3.41 -8.93
C ALA A 95 0.03 -3.21 -7.42
N THR A 96 -1.11 -3.03 -6.75
CA THR A 96 -1.18 -2.89 -5.30
C THR A 96 -1.98 -4.06 -4.72
N THR A 97 -1.29 -4.90 -3.94
CA THR A 97 -1.89 -6.03 -3.22
C THR A 97 -2.53 -5.58 -1.90
N PRO A 98 -3.41 -6.38 -1.27
CA PRO A 98 -3.95 -6.05 0.06
C PRO A 98 -2.86 -5.78 1.09
N THR A 99 -1.81 -6.60 1.14
CA THR A 99 -0.66 -6.42 2.05
C THR A 99 0.06 -5.10 1.80
N GLY A 100 0.36 -4.78 0.54
CA GLY A 100 1.00 -3.51 0.18
C GLY A 100 0.14 -2.30 0.50
N ALA A 101 -1.18 -2.40 0.26
CA ALA A 101 -2.15 -1.38 0.63
C ALA A 101 -2.15 -1.12 2.14
N ALA A 102 -2.20 -2.18 2.97
CA ALA A 102 -2.21 -2.07 4.42
C ALA A 102 -0.92 -1.44 4.97
N ILE A 103 0.24 -1.80 4.41
CA ILE A 103 1.52 -1.20 4.80
C ILE A 103 1.52 0.30 4.52
N VAL A 104 1.16 0.71 3.30
CA VAL A 104 1.17 2.12 2.92
C VAL A 104 0.11 2.90 3.69
N ALA A 105 -1.12 2.41 3.79
CA ALA A 105 -2.19 3.06 4.53
C ALA A 105 -1.85 3.28 6.01
N THR A 106 -1.04 2.39 6.60
CA THR A 106 -0.62 2.50 8.00
C THR A 106 0.58 3.43 8.19
N LEU A 107 1.57 3.38 7.29
CA LEU A 107 2.83 4.11 7.47
C LEU A 107 2.82 5.50 6.84
N ALA A 108 1.99 5.73 5.81
CA ALA A 108 2.00 7.00 5.11
C ALA A 108 1.40 8.12 5.98
N SER A 109 2.17 9.18 6.15
CA SER A 109 1.70 10.43 6.75
C SER A 109 0.85 11.23 5.77
N ALA A 110 1.11 11.08 4.47
CA ALA A 110 0.32 11.65 3.38
C ALA A 110 0.48 10.84 2.09
N ILE A 111 -0.60 10.75 1.31
CA ILE A 111 -0.61 10.18 -0.03
C ILE A 111 -0.89 11.31 -1.02
N THR A 112 0.17 11.88 -1.57
CA THR A 112 0.12 13.07 -2.43
C THR A 112 1.45 13.21 -3.20
N ALA A 113 1.59 14.29 -3.96
CA ALA A 113 2.90 14.65 -4.50
C ALA A 113 3.88 14.90 -3.36
N ALA A 114 5.11 14.39 -3.51
CA ALA A 114 6.15 14.62 -2.52
C ALA A 114 6.45 16.12 -2.39
N PRO A 115 6.77 16.60 -1.17
CA PRO A 115 7.26 17.97 -0.97
C PRO A 115 8.59 18.20 -1.70
N VAL A 116 9.04 19.43 -1.77
CA VAL A 116 10.41 19.71 -2.21
C VAL A 116 11.37 19.09 -1.21
N MET A 117 12.23 18.19 -1.67
CA MET A 117 13.11 17.41 -0.81
C MET A 117 14.45 17.16 -1.49
N THR A 118 15.48 16.92 -0.68
CA THR A 118 16.80 16.49 -1.13
C THR A 118 16.95 15.00 -0.87
N THR A 119 16.96 14.20 -1.95
CA THR A 119 17.13 12.75 -1.85
C THR A 119 18.55 12.39 -1.40
N LEU A 120 18.66 11.62 -0.34
CA LEU A 120 19.91 11.12 0.23
C LEU A 120 20.26 9.72 -0.26
N LYS A 121 19.25 8.85 -0.33
CA LYS A 121 19.40 7.46 -0.78
C LYS A 121 18.15 7.00 -1.50
N THR A 122 18.33 6.08 -2.45
CA THR A 122 17.23 5.45 -3.18
C THR A 122 17.37 3.94 -3.10
N GLY A 123 16.27 3.26 -2.82
CA GLY A 123 16.15 1.81 -2.83
C GLY A 123 15.02 1.36 -3.76
N TYR A 124 15.11 0.13 -4.24
CA TYR A 124 14.12 -0.46 -5.13
C TYR A 124 13.71 -1.83 -4.64
N GLY A 125 12.40 -2.07 -4.59
CA GLY A 125 11.81 -3.40 -4.47
C GLY A 125 11.25 -3.83 -5.83
N ILE A 126 11.60 -5.03 -6.31
CA ILE A 126 11.19 -5.52 -7.62
C ILE A 126 10.22 -6.68 -7.43
N GLY A 127 9.04 -6.56 -8.02
CA GLY A 127 8.04 -7.63 -8.06
C GLY A 127 8.32 -8.66 -9.15
N HIS A 128 7.94 -9.91 -8.90
CA HIS A 128 8.15 -11.01 -9.84
C HIS A 128 7.12 -11.07 -10.98
N ARG A 129 5.98 -10.40 -10.84
CA ARG A 129 4.96 -10.36 -11.90
C ARG A 129 5.47 -9.47 -13.04
N GLN A 130 5.78 -10.10 -14.17
CA GLN A 130 6.08 -9.39 -15.40
C GLN A 130 4.78 -9.17 -16.16
N SER A 131 4.65 -8.01 -16.82
CA SER A 131 3.60 -7.81 -17.78
C SER A 131 3.72 -8.86 -18.89
N GLN A 132 2.61 -9.41 -19.32
CA GLN A 132 2.57 -10.36 -20.43
C GLN A 132 2.79 -9.68 -21.80
N ARG A 133 2.86 -8.36 -21.82
CA ARG A 133 3.16 -7.58 -23.03
C ARG A 133 4.65 -7.30 -23.11
N PRO A 134 5.32 -7.66 -24.23
CA PRO A 134 6.75 -7.40 -24.44
C PRO A 134 7.11 -5.91 -24.46
N ASP A 135 6.12 -5.05 -24.65
CA ASP A 135 6.18 -3.60 -24.78
C ASP A 135 5.70 -2.85 -23.54
N ALA A 136 5.57 -3.55 -22.39
CA ALA A 136 5.21 -2.91 -21.14
C ALA A 136 6.30 -1.94 -20.71
N GLU A 137 6.03 -0.65 -20.86
CA GLU A 137 6.97 0.43 -20.60
C GLU A 137 7.26 0.64 -19.09
N ARG A 138 6.45 0.05 -18.20
CA ARG A 138 6.56 0.28 -16.76
C ARG A 138 7.03 -0.98 -16.03
N PRO A 139 8.19 -0.92 -15.36
CA PRO A 139 8.66 -2.03 -14.55
C PRO A 139 7.77 -2.21 -13.30
N ASN A 140 7.56 -3.47 -12.89
CA ASN A 140 6.90 -3.79 -11.64
C ASN A 140 7.87 -3.58 -10.48
N MET A 141 7.96 -2.34 -10.00
CA MET A 141 8.89 -1.96 -8.94
C MET A 141 8.33 -0.89 -8.03
N LEU A 142 8.71 -0.95 -6.78
CA LEU A 142 8.55 0.12 -5.80
C LEU A 142 9.88 0.86 -5.67
N ARG A 143 9.85 2.19 -5.76
CA ARG A 143 10.99 3.05 -5.43
C ARG A 143 10.75 3.71 -4.08
N VAL A 144 11.73 3.61 -3.20
CA VAL A 144 11.74 4.28 -1.90
C VAL A 144 12.92 5.23 -1.84
N GLU A 145 12.68 6.47 -1.42
CA GLU A 145 13.69 7.51 -1.30
C GLU A 145 13.77 7.96 0.15
N LEU A 146 14.96 7.91 0.73
CA LEU A 146 15.28 8.59 1.97
C LEU A 146 15.71 10.01 1.62
N ALA A 147 15.05 11.00 2.19
CA ALA A 147 15.26 12.39 1.83
C ALA A 147 15.15 13.31 3.04
N GLU A 148 15.76 14.49 2.93
CA GLU A 148 15.54 15.61 3.84
C GLU A 148 14.59 16.61 3.21
N VAL A 149 13.61 17.05 4.00
CA VAL A 149 12.66 18.08 3.61
C VAL A 149 13.12 19.41 4.18
N ASP A 150 13.31 20.41 3.33
CA ASP A 150 13.57 21.77 3.79
C ASP A 150 12.29 22.37 4.36
N ALA A 151 12.25 22.54 5.67
CA ALA A 151 11.10 23.10 6.37
C ALA A 151 10.72 24.51 5.89
N SER A 152 11.67 25.27 5.33
CA SER A 152 11.41 26.61 4.77
C SER A 152 10.65 26.55 3.43
N LEU A 153 10.76 25.42 2.72
CA LEU A 153 10.08 25.15 1.44
C LEU A 153 8.81 24.28 1.62
N ALA A 154 8.61 23.73 2.79
CA ALA A 154 7.47 22.88 3.12
C ALA A 154 6.15 23.67 3.34
N GLY A 155 6.17 24.98 3.11
CA GLY A 155 5.01 25.85 3.26
C GLY A 155 3.84 25.43 2.38
N ALA A 156 2.85 24.80 3.00
CA ALA A 156 1.49 24.47 2.55
C ALA A 156 1.11 22.99 2.47
N CYS A 157 1.89 22.04 2.94
CA CYS A 157 1.40 20.67 3.04
C CYS A 157 0.98 20.31 4.48
N HIS A 158 0.03 21.08 5.03
CA HIS A 158 -0.75 20.65 6.21
C HIS A 158 -1.89 19.78 5.71
N SER A 159 -1.60 18.56 5.31
CA SER A 159 -2.64 17.54 5.26
C SER A 159 -2.91 17.09 6.70
N ALA A 160 -4.16 17.19 7.12
CA ALA A 160 -4.61 16.58 8.36
C ALA A 160 -4.17 15.09 8.38
N PRO A 161 -3.84 14.53 9.54
CA PRO A 161 -3.52 13.11 9.64
C PRO A 161 -4.66 12.32 8.98
N ILE A 162 -4.29 11.31 8.21
CA ILE A 162 -5.24 10.37 7.60
C ILE A 162 -5.92 9.66 8.76
N GLN A 163 -7.06 10.15 9.20
CA GLN A 163 -7.93 9.43 10.11
C GLN A 163 -8.72 8.46 9.24
N ALA A 164 -8.39 7.18 9.35
CA ALA A 164 -9.31 6.14 8.93
C ALA A 164 -10.60 6.37 9.73
N ALA A 165 -11.65 6.84 9.05
CA ALA A 165 -12.96 7.00 9.66
C ALA A 165 -13.52 5.59 9.87
N VAL A 166 -13.31 5.06 11.06
CA VAL A 166 -14.13 3.96 11.58
C VAL A 166 -15.37 4.64 12.14
N GLU A 167 -16.42 4.74 11.33
CA GLU A 167 -17.74 5.02 11.86
C GLU A 167 -18.34 3.73 12.44
N PRO A 168 -19.09 3.85 13.58
CA PRO A 168 -19.62 2.71 14.34
C PRO A 168 -20.67 1.90 13.60
#